data_f0bdec8fdd85466dbcf224e89a281db6
#
_entry.id   f0bdec8fdd85466dbcf224e89a281db6
#
_cell.length_a   1.000
_cell.length_b   1.000
_cell.length_c   1.000
_cell.angle_alpha   90.00
_cell.angle_beta   90.00
_cell.angle_gamma   90.00
#
_symmetry.space_group_name_H-M   'P 1'
#
loop_
_entity.id
_entity.type
_entity.pdbx_description
1 polymer ?
#
loop_
_entity_poly.entity_id
_entity_poly.type
_entity_poly.pdbx_seq_one_letter_code
_entity_poly.pdbx_strand_id
1 'polypeptide(L)'
;MKVLIVGSGGREHAIAWAVSQSAKADKIYCAPGNAGIEEYAECVNIGAMEFDKLVAFAKEKEIDLTIIGMDDPLVGGVVDAFEAEGLRVFGPRKNAAIIEGSKAFSKDLMKKYNIPTAGYENFDSDEEALAYLETAKFPIVLKADGLALGKGVLICNTLEEAEAGVKEIMMDKKFGSAGNHMVIEEFMTGREVSVLSFVDGKTIKIMSSAQDHKRAKDGDQGLNTGAVSYTHL
;
A
#
# COMPACT_ATOMS: atom_id res chain seq x y z
N MET A 1 3.23 -16.97 22.64
CA MET A 1 2.83 -15.58 22.33
C MET A 1 1.45 -15.58 21.74
N LYS A 2 0.58 -14.68 22.21
CA LYS A 2 -0.69 -14.37 21.55
C LYS A 2 -0.46 -13.28 20.49
N VAL A 3 -0.86 -13.53 19.26
CA VAL A 3 -0.63 -12.62 18.12
C VAL A 3 -1.98 -12.14 17.59
N LEU A 4 -2.11 -10.85 17.31
CA LEU A 4 -3.23 -10.26 16.60
C LEU A 4 -2.75 -9.82 15.19
N ILE A 5 -3.45 -10.22 14.15
CA ILE A 5 -3.23 -9.76 12.78
C ILE A 5 -4.40 -8.87 12.40
N VAL A 6 -4.12 -7.66 11.90
CA VAL A 6 -5.15 -6.71 11.47
C VAL A 6 -5.23 -6.71 9.95
N GLY A 7 -6.40 -7.07 9.44
CA GLY A 7 -6.72 -7.12 8.01
C GLY A 7 -7.54 -8.35 7.62
N SER A 8 -7.82 -8.50 6.32
CA SER A 8 -8.73 -9.54 5.81
C SER A 8 -8.37 -10.08 4.42
N GLY A 9 -7.22 -9.69 3.87
CA GLY A 9 -6.80 -10.05 2.52
C GLY A 9 -5.91 -11.29 2.44
N GLY A 10 -5.42 -11.60 1.26
CA GLY A 10 -4.47 -12.69 1.02
C GLY A 10 -3.12 -12.49 1.71
N ARG A 11 -2.69 -11.23 1.90
CA ARG A 11 -1.49 -10.88 2.66
C ARG A 11 -1.62 -11.32 4.11
N GLU A 12 -2.71 -10.99 4.77
CA GLU A 12 -2.99 -11.37 6.15
C GLU A 12 -3.18 -12.89 6.29
N HIS A 13 -3.76 -13.54 5.28
CA HIS A 13 -3.85 -15.00 5.24
C HIS A 13 -2.45 -15.65 5.20
N ALA A 14 -1.55 -15.17 4.35
CA ALA A 14 -0.17 -15.65 4.28
C ALA A 14 0.60 -15.40 5.59
N ILE A 15 0.38 -14.25 6.24
CA ILE A 15 0.96 -13.91 7.55
C ILE A 15 0.43 -14.90 8.61
N ALA A 16 -0.89 -15.14 8.66
CA ALA A 16 -1.49 -16.06 9.62
C ALA A 16 -0.94 -17.48 9.47
N TRP A 17 -0.85 -17.96 8.22
CA TRP A 17 -0.21 -19.23 7.91
C TRP A 17 1.25 -19.28 8.37
N ALA A 18 2.06 -18.29 8.04
CA ALA A 18 3.46 -18.26 8.42
C ALA A 18 3.65 -18.20 9.95
N VAL A 19 2.84 -17.40 10.65
CA VAL A 19 2.87 -17.30 12.11
C VAL A 19 2.43 -18.62 12.76
N SER A 20 1.46 -19.34 12.19
CA SER A 20 1.01 -20.65 12.71
C SER A 20 2.08 -21.73 12.69
N GLN A 21 3.09 -21.58 11.82
CA GLN A 21 4.25 -22.50 11.77
C GLN A 21 5.28 -22.24 12.88
N SER A 22 5.13 -21.15 13.63
CA SER A 22 6.08 -20.76 14.67
C SER A 22 5.73 -21.39 16.02
N ALA A 23 6.69 -22.13 16.59
CA ALA A 23 6.55 -22.65 17.96
C ALA A 23 6.43 -21.55 19.04
N LYS A 24 6.59 -20.27 18.68
CA LYS A 24 6.41 -19.16 19.61
C LYS A 24 4.98 -18.60 19.62
N ALA A 25 4.15 -18.96 18.65
CA ALA A 25 2.75 -18.53 18.57
C ALA A 25 1.84 -19.56 19.22
N ASP A 26 1.29 -19.23 20.40
CA ASP A 26 0.38 -20.11 21.12
C ASP A 26 -1.08 -19.91 20.70
N LYS A 27 -1.42 -18.66 20.33
CA LYS A 27 -2.75 -18.28 19.87
C LYS A 27 -2.65 -17.14 18.84
N ILE A 28 -3.41 -17.26 17.78
CA ILE A 28 -3.47 -16.25 16.72
C ILE A 28 -4.91 -15.77 16.58
N TYR A 29 -5.09 -14.46 16.54
CA TYR A 29 -6.33 -13.76 16.22
C TYR A 29 -6.16 -12.98 14.94
N CYS A 30 -7.24 -12.79 14.18
CA CYS A 30 -7.26 -11.91 13.01
C CYS A 30 -8.51 -11.04 13.02
N ALA A 31 -8.36 -9.74 12.75
CA ALA A 31 -9.45 -8.77 12.79
C ALA A 31 -9.47 -7.92 11.48
N PRO A 32 -10.55 -7.99 10.67
CA PRO A 32 -11.68 -8.91 10.82
C PRO A 32 -11.40 -10.34 10.37
N GLY A 33 -10.36 -10.59 9.58
CA GLY A 33 -10.06 -11.89 8.99
C GLY A 33 -10.99 -12.25 7.82
N ASN A 34 -10.91 -13.50 7.39
CA ASN A 34 -11.76 -14.10 6.36
C ASN A 34 -11.82 -15.63 6.55
N ALA A 35 -12.69 -16.31 5.80
CA ALA A 35 -12.90 -17.75 5.92
C ALA A 35 -11.61 -18.61 5.73
N GLY A 36 -10.67 -18.20 4.88
CA GLY A 36 -9.39 -18.90 4.72
C GLY A 36 -8.46 -18.71 5.91
N ILE A 37 -8.53 -17.56 6.57
CA ILE A 37 -7.73 -17.27 7.77
C ILE A 37 -8.21 -18.09 8.97
N GLU A 38 -9.49 -18.47 9.03
CA GLU A 38 -10.05 -19.27 10.11
C GLU A 38 -9.36 -20.65 10.27
N GLU A 39 -8.69 -21.13 9.24
CA GLU A 39 -7.86 -22.35 9.34
C GLU A 39 -6.65 -22.17 10.29
N TYR A 40 -6.16 -20.95 10.47
CA TYR A 40 -4.91 -20.65 11.20
C TYR A 40 -5.10 -19.72 12.38
N ALA A 41 -6.20 -18.94 12.42
CA ALA A 41 -6.44 -17.93 13.42
C ALA A 41 -7.93 -17.84 13.79
N GLU A 42 -8.22 -17.39 15.00
CA GLU A 42 -9.57 -17.02 15.39
C GLU A 42 -9.92 -15.65 14.81
N CYS A 43 -10.89 -15.60 13.89
CA CYS A 43 -11.38 -14.37 13.32
C CYS A 43 -12.28 -13.61 14.28
N VAL A 44 -12.04 -12.30 14.43
CA VAL A 44 -12.75 -11.43 15.37
C VAL A 44 -13.46 -10.33 14.58
N ASN A 45 -14.76 -10.16 14.78
CA ASN A 45 -15.55 -9.17 14.07
C ASN A 45 -15.28 -7.73 14.55
N ILE A 46 -14.06 -7.25 14.29
CA ILE A 46 -13.62 -5.86 14.51
C ILE A 46 -13.02 -5.38 13.19
N GLY A 47 -13.53 -4.27 12.67
CA GLY A 47 -13.02 -3.66 11.44
C GLY A 47 -11.59 -3.13 11.62
N ALA A 48 -10.78 -3.21 10.56
CA ALA A 48 -9.37 -2.80 10.60
C ALA A 48 -9.17 -1.30 10.92
N MET A 49 -10.19 -0.46 10.71
CA MET A 49 -10.18 0.97 11.01
C MET A 49 -10.78 1.31 12.38
N GLU A 50 -11.25 0.32 13.15
CA GLU A 50 -11.85 0.51 14.48
C GLU A 50 -10.77 0.46 15.58
N PHE A 51 -9.85 1.43 15.57
CA PHE A 51 -8.64 1.41 16.40
C PHE A 51 -8.90 1.24 17.90
N ASP A 52 -9.90 1.94 18.42
CA ASP A 52 -10.25 1.85 19.86
C ASP A 52 -10.68 0.43 20.23
N LYS A 53 -11.45 -0.24 19.35
CA LYS A 53 -11.89 -1.62 19.58
C LYS A 53 -10.73 -2.61 19.44
N LEU A 54 -9.84 -2.40 18.48
CA LEU A 54 -8.64 -3.23 18.30
C LEU A 54 -7.72 -3.13 19.52
N VAL A 55 -7.49 -1.92 20.02
CA VAL A 55 -6.69 -1.67 21.23
C VAL A 55 -7.35 -2.31 22.47
N ALA A 56 -8.66 -2.12 22.66
CA ALA A 56 -9.41 -2.72 23.76
C ALA A 56 -9.33 -4.26 23.71
N PHE A 57 -9.52 -4.86 22.54
CA PHE A 57 -9.38 -6.29 22.33
C PHE A 57 -7.96 -6.79 22.65
N ALA A 58 -6.94 -6.07 22.19
CA ALA A 58 -5.55 -6.43 22.45
C ALA A 58 -5.22 -6.43 23.94
N LYS A 59 -5.76 -5.48 24.71
CA LYS A 59 -5.64 -5.44 26.18
C LYS A 59 -6.40 -6.58 26.85
N GLU A 60 -7.68 -6.80 26.46
CA GLU A 60 -8.52 -7.85 27.04
C GLU A 60 -7.92 -9.24 26.84
N LYS A 61 -7.41 -9.52 25.66
CA LYS A 61 -6.82 -10.82 25.31
C LYS A 61 -5.35 -10.93 25.70
N GLU A 62 -4.74 -9.87 26.23
CA GLU A 62 -3.31 -9.82 26.57
C GLU A 62 -2.44 -10.19 25.36
N ILE A 63 -2.65 -9.48 24.23
CA ILE A 63 -1.90 -9.72 22.98
C ILE A 63 -0.43 -9.31 23.15
N ASP A 64 0.48 -10.22 22.87
CA ASP A 64 1.92 -9.99 22.95
C ASP A 64 2.49 -9.21 21.76
N LEU A 65 1.88 -9.35 20.58
CA LEU A 65 2.31 -8.71 19.34
C LEU A 65 1.11 -8.51 18.41
N THR A 66 0.92 -7.29 17.92
CA THR A 66 -0.01 -7.00 16.83
C THR A 66 0.73 -6.77 15.52
N ILE A 67 0.26 -7.34 14.43
CA ILE A 67 0.81 -7.19 13.08
C ILE A 67 -0.24 -6.51 12.20
N ILE A 68 0.11 -5.38 11.60
CA ILE A 68 -0.79 -4.65 10.70
C ILE A 68 -0.46 -5.05 9.27
N GLY A 69 -1.41 -5.70 8.58
CA GLY A 69 -1.23 -6.19 7.23
C GLY A 69 -1.75 -5.25 6.13
N MET A 70 -2.55 -4.24 6.47
CA MET A 70 -3.22 -3.33 5.54
C MET A 70 -2.62 -1.92 5.57
N ASP A 71 -2.65 -1.24 4.43
CA ASP A 71 -2.10 0.10 4.27
C ASP A 71 -2.99 1.18 4.90
N ASP A 72 -4.33 1.10 4.73
CA ASP A 72 -5.28 2.09 5.26
C ASP A 72 -5.16 2.30 6.78
N PRO A 73 -5.14 1.25 7.63
CA PRO A 73 -4.93 1.43 9.07
C PRO A 73 -3.58 2.05 9.43
N LEU A 74 -2.51 1.73 8.70
CA LEU A 74 -1.18 2.30 8.91
C LEU A 74 -1.19 3.81 8.64
N VAL A 75 -1.73 4.22 7.50
CA VAL A 75 -1.90 5.65 7.15
C VAL A 75 -2.85 6.33 8.10
N GLY A 76 -3.87 5.63 8.61
CA GLY A 76 -4.82 6.10 9.63
C GLY A 76 -4.17 6.35 10.99
N GLY A 77 -3.06 5.66 11.33
CA GLY A 77 -2.34 5.82 12.58
C GLY A 77 -2.62 4.74 13.63
N VAL A 78 -3.01 3.53 13.22
CA VAL A 78 -3.26 2.41 14.13
C VAL A 78 -2.04 2.09 15.00
N VAL A 79 -0.82 2.19 14.45
CA VAL A 79 0.41 1.94 15.21
C VAL A 79 0.57 2.95 16.35
N ASP A 80 0.32 4.23 16.06
CA ASP A 80 0.37 5.30 17.07
C ASP A 80 -0.65 5.04 18.20
N ALA A 81 -1.85 4.57 17.86
CA ALA A 81 -2.88 4.21 18.84
C ALA A 81 -2.45 3.05 19.77
N PHE A 82 -1.85 2.00 19.21
CA PHE A 82 -1.34 0.86 20.00
C PHE A 82 -0.17 1.26 20.89
N GLU A 83 0.79 2.01 20.35
CA GLU A 83 1.97 2.46 21.10
C GLU A 83 1.61 3.43 22.23
N ALA A 84 0.62 4.30 22.04
CA ALA A 84 0.11 5.20 23.10
C ALA A 84 -0.38 4.43 24.34
N GLU A 85 -0.83 3.20 24.13
CA GLU A 85 -1.30 2.30 25.18
C GLU A 85 -0.24 1.26 25.63
N GLY A 86 1.01 1.43 25.20
CA GLY A 86 2.13 0.56 25.54
C GLY A 86 2.07 -0.84 24.92
N LEU A 87 1.23 -1.05 23.90
CA LEU A 87 1.07 -2.34 23.23
C LEU A 87 2.13 -2.49 22.12
N ARG A 88 2.68 -3.70 22.00
CA ARG A 88 3.64 -4.01 20.93
C ARG A 88 2.91 -4.19 19.61
N VAL A 89 3.35 -3.44 18.61
CA VAL A 89 2.77 -3.47 17.27
C VAL A 89 3.88 -3.45 16.21
N PHE A 90 3.70 -4.19 15.14
CA PHE A 90 4.57 -4.20 13.97
C PHE A 90 3.89 -3.45 12.82
N GLY A 91 4.51 -2.37 12.41
CA GLY A 91 4.07 -1.49 11.33
C GLY A 91 4.72 -0.11 11.48
N PRO A 92 4.75 0.70 10.42
CA PRO A 92 5.19 2.08 10.50
C PRO A 92 4.16 2.95 11.24
N ARG A 93 4.64 3.94 11.99
CA ARG A 93 3.80 5.01 12.53
C ARG A 93 3.21 5.85 11.40
N LYS A 94 2.14 6.58 11.68
CA LYS A 94 1.44 7.43 10.71
C LYS A 94 2.38 8.37 9.94
N ASN A 95 3.34 9.00 10.62
CA ASN A 95 4.31 9.91 10.02
C ASN A 95 5.28 9.24 9.04
N ALA A 96 5.46 7.93 9.11
CA ALA A 96 6.25 7.15 8.16
C ALA A 96 5.36 6.47 7.11
N ALA A 97 4.16 6.02 7.49
CA ALA A 97 3.19 5.41 6.60
C ALA A 97 2.74 6.34 5.46
N ILE A 98 2.90 7.66 5.61
CA ILE A 98 2.62 8.64 4.56
C ILE A 98 3.46 8.40 3.28
N ILE A 99 4.60 7.71 3.37
CA ILE A 99 5.39 7.33 2.19
C ILE A 99 4.54 6.47 1.23
N GLU A 100 3.66 5.61 1.75
CA GLU A 100 2.69 4.86 0.97
C GLU A 100 1.40 5.67 0.76
N GLY A 101 0.99 6.44 1.76
CA GLY A 101 -0.25 7.20 1.77
C GLY A 101 -0.29 8.37 0.80
N SER A 102 0.86 8.91 0.39
CA SER A 102 0.97 10.02 -0.57
C SER A 102 2.11 9.79 -1.55
N LYS A 103 1.77 9.67 -2.83
CA LYS A 103 2.75 9.52 -3.91
C LYS A 103 3.57 10.80 -4.09
N ALA A 104 2.92 11.95 -4.01
CA ALA A 104 3.57 13.26 -4.08
C ALA A 104 4.63 13.40 -2.97
N PHE A 105 4.25 13.12 -1.71
CA PHE A 105 5.20 13.13 -0.60
C PHE A 105 6.37 12.16 -0.82
N SER A 106 6.09 10.95 -1.27
CA SER A 106 7.11 9.93 -1.53
C SER A 106 8.09 10.37 -2.60
N LYS A 107 7.59 10.97 -3.69
CA LYS A 107 8.41 11.52 -4.77
C LYS A 107 9.30 12.67 -4.30
N ASP A 108 8.74 13.60 -3.54
CA ASP A 108 9.50 14.74 -2.99
C ASP A 108 10.56 14.27 -2.00
N LEU A 109 10.25 13.25 -1.18
CA LEU A 109 11.24 12.62 -0.30
C LEU A 109 12.38 11.98 -1.10
N MET A 110 12.07 11.23 -2.15
CA MET A 110 13.08 10.62 -3.01
C MET A 110 13.95 11.67 -3.69
N LYS A 111 13.35 12.74 -4.22
CA LYS A 111 14.08 13.88 -4.82
C LYS A 111 14.99 14.55 -3.80
N LYS A 112 14.49 14.82 -2.59
CA LYS A 112 15.23 15.46 -1.50
C LYS A 112 16.49 14.67 -1.10
N TYR A 113 16.40 13.34 -1.09
CA TYR A 113 17.49 12.48 -0.65
C TYR A 113 18.26 11.81 -1.81
N ASN A 114 18.03 12.24 -3.04
CA ASN A 114 18.64 11.68 -4.25
C ASN A 114 18.43 10.15 -4.38
N ILE A 115 17.26 9.66 -3.98
CA ILE A 115 16.85 8.27 -4.19
C ILE A 115 16.37 8.15 -5.64
N PRO A 116 16.90 7.21 -6.44
CA PRO A 116 16.48 7.05 -7.83
C PRO A 116 14.98 6.82 -7.96
N THR A 117 14.32 7.58 -8.82
CA THR A 117 12.90 7.48 -9.12
C THR A 117 12.63 8.01 -10.53
N ALA A 118 11.48 7.67 -11.12
CA ALA A 118 11.01 8.25 -12.37
C ALA A 118 10.93 9.79 -12.26
N GLY A 119 11.26 10.50 -13.33
CA GLY A 119 11.00 11.93 -13.44
C GLY A 119 9.52 12.22 -13.18
N TYR A 120 9.20 13.28 -12.46
CA TYR A 120 7.83 13.57 -12.06
C TYR A 120 7.60 15.06 -11.82
N GLU A 121 6.32 15.45 -11.88
CA GLU A 121 5.82 16.73 -11.38
C GLU A 121 4.51 16.52 -10.62
N ASN A 122 4.29 17.35 -9.57
CA ASN A 122 3.10 17.33 -8.73
C ASN A 122 2.17 18.47 -9.11
N PHE A 123 0.86 18.20 -9.13
CA PHE A 123 -0.16 19.18 -9.52
C PHE A 123 -1.31 19.19 -8.52
N ASP A 124 -1.70 20.41 -8.11
CA ASP A 124 -2.85 20.68 -7.26
C ASP A 124 -4.01 21.32 -8.07
N SER A 125 -3.73 21.66 -9.34
CA SER A 125 -4.66 22.29 -10.29
C SER A 125 -4.68 21.48 -11.59
N ASP A 126 -5.88 21.25 -12.10
CA ASP A 126 -6.10 20.62 -13.39
C ASP A 126 -5.62 21.49 -14.55
N GLU A 127 -5.74 22.83 -14.43
CA GLU A 127 -5.23 23.77 -15.43
C GLU A 127 -3.71 23.69 -15.56
N GLU A 128 -2.98 23.63 -14.43
CA GLU A 128 -1.53 23.48 -14.43
C GLU A 128 -1.09 22.14 -15.00
N ALA A 129 -1.81 21.08 -14.63
CA ALA A 129 -1.57 19.74 -15.17
C ALA A 129 -1.76 19.69 -16.69
N LEU A 130 -2.87 20.24 -17.20
CA LEU A 130 -3.15 20.33 -18.63
C LEU A 130 -2.08 21.15 -19.38
N ALA A 131 -1.67 22.30 -18.84
CA ALA A 131 -0.61 23.10 -19.44
C ALA A 131 0.74 22.37 -19.53
N TYR A 132 1.07 21.56 -18.50
CA TYR A 132 2.26 20.72 -18.52
C TYR A 132 2.21 19.66 -19.61
N LEU A 133 1.03 19.06 -19.86
CA LEU A 133 0.86 18.01 -20.88
C LEU A 133 1.19 18.48 -22.29
N GLU A 134 0.99 19.76 -22.61
CA GLU A 134 1.31 20.32 -23.94
C GLU A 134 2.78 20.18 -24.32
N THR A 135 3.67 20.10 -23.31
CA THR A 135 5.13 19.98 -23.51
C THR A 135 5.69 18.63 -23.09
N ALA A 136 4.85 17.75 -22.54
CA ALA A 136 5.27 16.45 -22.05
C ALA A 136 5.67 15.49 -23.20
N LYS A 137 6.56 14.56 -22.87
CA LYS A 137 6.92 13.47 -23.82
C LYS A 137 6.14 12.22 -23.45
N PHE A 138 5.46 11.64 -24.44
CA PHE A 138 4.66 10.42 -24.27
C PHE A 138 5.48 9.15 -24.57
N PRO A 139 5.13 8.00 -23.93
CA PRO A 139 4.06 7.84 -22.95
C PRO A 139 4.39 8.41 -21.58
N ILE A 140 3.34 8.73 -20.81
CA ILE A 140 3.43 9.22 -19.42
C ILE A 140 2.48 8.46 -18.51
N VAL A 141 2.66 8.63 -17.20
CA VAL A 141 1.82 7.99 -16.18
C VAL A 141 1.17 9.06 -15.29
N LEU A 142 -0.15 9.09 -15.25
CA LEU A 142 -0.93 9.92 -14.34
C LEU A 142 -1.29 9.11 -13.10
N LYS A 143 -1.09 9.67 -11.91
CA LYS A 143 -1.40 9.00 -10.64
C LYS A 143 -2.19 9.93 -9.73
N ALA A 144 -3.38 9.50 -9.31
CA ALA A 144 -4.06 10.15 -8.18
C ALA A 144 -3.23 10.00 -6.91
N ASP A 145 -3.13 11.06 -6.09
CA ASP A 145 -2.39 11.03 -4.83
C ASP A 145 -3.25 10.43 -3.72
N GLY A 146 -2.78 9.33 -3.14
CA GLY A 146 -3.49 8.55 -2.13
C GLY A 146 -3.48 7.05 -2.44
N LEU A 147 -4.07 6.26 -1.55
CA LEU A 147 -4.06 4.79 -1.68
C LEU A 147 -4.85 4.29 -2.88
N ALA A 148 -5.97 4.94 -3.23
CA ALA A 148 -6.80 4.68 -4.42
C ALA A 148 -6.97 3.19 -4.81
N LEU A 149 -6.68 2.25 -3.89
CA LEU A 149 -6.71 0.79 -4.06
C LEU A 149 -5.96 0.30 -5.32
N GLY A 150 -4.87 0.97 -5.71
CA GLY A 150 -4.10 0.67 -6.92
C GLY A 150 -4.79 1.02 -8.24
N LYS A 151 -5.98 1.63 -8.21
CA LYS A 151 -6.77 1.94 -9.42
C LYS A 151 -6.54 3.36 -9.95
N GLY A 152 -5.93 4.24 -9.17
CA GLY A 152 -5.69 5.64 -9.52
C GLY A 152 -4.44 5.86 -10.40
N VAL A 153 -4.09 4.93 -11.29
CA VAL A 153 -2.92 5.00 -12.17
C VAL A 153 -3.36 4.80 -13.61
N LEU A 154 -3.07 5.77 -14.47
CA LEU A 154 -3.37 5.75 -15.90
C LEU A 154 -2.08 5.89 -16.70
N ILE A 155 -1.84 4.98 -17.65
CA ILE A 155 -0.74 5.08 -18.61
C ILE A 155 -1.34 5.71 -19.86
N CYS A 156 -0.81 6.85 -20.29
CA CYS A 156 -1.31 7.63 -21.42
C CYS A 156 -0.24 7.66 -22.52
N ASN A 157 -0.61 7.23 -23.72
CA ASN A 157 0.27 7.17 -24.86
C ASN A 157 0.18 8.42 -25.73
N THR A 158 -0.89 9.20 -25.60
CA THR A 158 -1.16 10.41 -26.36
C THR A 158 -1.60 11.55 -25.46
N LEU A 159 -1.56 12.77 -25.97
CA LEU A 159 -2.04 13.96 -25.28
C LEU A 159 -3.53 13.84 -24.94
N GLU A 160 -4.33 13.38 -25.88
CA GLU A 160 -5.80 13.27 -25.71
C GLU A 160 -6.14 12.25 -24.60
N GLU A 161 -5.40 11.15 -24.50
CA GLU A 161 -5.57 10.17 -23.41
C GLU A 161 -5.21 10.81 -22.07
N ALA A 162 -4.17 11.62 -22.01
CA ALA A 162 -3.72 12.27 -20.79
C ALA A 162 -4.67 13.38 -20.34
N GLU A 163 -5.19 14.21 -21.25
CA GLU A 163 -6.22 15.21 -20.96
C GLU A 163 -7.50 14.56 -20.40
N ALA A 164 -7.94 13.46 -21.00
CA ALA A 164 -9.07 12.69 -20.49
C ALA A 164 -8.77 12.12 -19.10
N GLY A 165 -7.53 11.67 -18.83
CA GLY A 165 -7.07 11.20 -17.54
C GLY A 165 -7.04 12.28 -16.46
N VAL A 166 -6.58 13.48 -16.78
CA VAL A 166 -6.63 14.65 -15.87
C VAL A 166 -8.07 14.95 -15.51
N LYS A 167 -8.97 14.99 -16.48
CA LYS A 167 -10.39 15.20 -16.25
C LYS A 167 -10.98 14.15 -15.31
N GLU A 168 -10.73 12.85 -15.58
CA GLU A 168 -11.22 11.74 -14.78
C GLU A 168 -10.73 11.82 -13.32
N ILE A 169 -9.45 12.13 -13.10
CA ILE A 169 -8.83 12.15 -11.79
C ILE A 169 -9.20 13.44 -11.04
N MET A 170 -8.95 14.62 -11.63
CA MET A 170 -8.99 15.89 -10.90
C MET A 170 -10.33 16.58 -10.97
N MET A 171 -11.04 16.55 -12.12
CA MET A 171 -12.32 17.23 -12.29
C MET A 171 -13.48 16.35 -11.82
N ASP A 172 -13.60 15.13 -12.37
CA ASP A 172 -14.69 14.19 -12.07
C ASP A 172 -14.54 13.52 -10.70
N LYS A 173 -13.36 13.65 -10.08
CA LYS A 173 -13.02 13.09 -8.75
C LYS A 173 -13.35 11.61 -8.64
N LYS A 174 -13.10 10.83 -9.70
CA LYS A 174 -13.39 9.38 -9.75
C LYS A 174 -12.78 8.61 -8.57
N PHE A 175 -11.68 9.10 -8.01
CA PHE A 175 -10.97 8.52 -6.87
C PHE A 175 -11.20 9.31 -5.57
N GLY A 176 -12.30 10.08 -5.49
CA GLY A 176 -12.64 10.88 -4.32
C GLY A 176 -11.56 11.92 -4.00
N SER A 177 -11.23 12.07 -2.72
CA SER A 177 -10.21 13.04 -2.26
C SER A 177 -8.80 12.78 -2.79
N ALA A 178 -8.48 11.54 -3.19
CA ALA A 178 -7.21 11.23 -3.84
C ALA A 178 -7.00 11.95 -5.17
N GLY A 179 -8.09 12.37 -5.84
CA GLY A 179 -8.03 13.19 -7.05
C GLY A 179 -7.82 14.70 -6.81
N ASN A 180 -7.62 15.15 -5.57
CA ASN A 180 -7.30 16.55 -5.29
C ASN A 180 -5.87 16.90 -5.68
N HIS A 181 -4.98 15.91 -5.66
CA HIS A 181 -3.58 16.04 -6.03
C HIS A 181 -3.25 14.97 -7.07
N MET A 182 -2.39 15.30 -8.01
CA MET A 182 -1.97 14.37 -9.05
C MET A 182 -0.46 14.40 -9.23
N VAL A 183 0.12 13.22 -9.45
CA VAL A 183 1.52 13.08 -9.86
C VAL A 183 1.54 12.65 -11.31
N ILE A 184 2.27 13.38 -12.15
CA ILE A 184 2.58 13.00 -13.54
C ILE A 184 4.02 12.51 -13.57
N GLU A 185 4.22 11.29 -14.07
CA GLU A 185 5.53 10.65 -14.11
C GLU A 185 5.91 10.25 -15.54
N GLU A 186 7.22 10.20 -15.80
CA GLU A 186 7.73 9.54 -17.00
C GLU A 186 7.37 8.05 -16.97
N PHE A 187 7.09 7.49 -18.13
CA PHE A 187 6.87 6.06 -18.26
C PHE A 187 8.21 5.32 -18.32
N MET A 188 8.50 4.55 -17.30
CA MET A 188 9.69 3.71 -17.26
C MET A 188 9.44 2.37 -17.94
N THR A 189 10.41 1.91 -18.72
CA THR A 189 10.45 0.58 -19.32
C THR A 189 11.52 -0.26 -18.66
N GLY A 190 11.31 -1.57 -18.65
CA GLY A 190 12.28 -2.51 -18.10
C GLY A 190 11.61 -3.69 -17.39
N ARG A 191 12.42 -4.57 -16.83
CA ARG A 191 11.95 -5.70 -16.04
C ARG A 191 11.69 -5.22 -14.61
N GLU A 192 10.46 -5.36 -14.14
CA GLU A 192 10.07 -5.01 -12.78
C GLU A 192 10.51 -6.08 -11.78
N VAL A 193 10.96 -5.63 -10.61
CA VAL A 193 11.28 -6.50 -9.48
C VAL A 193 10.94 -5.78 -8.17
N SER A 194 10.29 -6.49 -7.24
CA SER A 194 10.02 -6.02 -5.89
C SER A 194 11.03 -6.61 -4.91
N VAL A 195 11.67 -5.77 -4.13
CA VAL A 195 12.59 -6.16 -3.05
C VAL A 195 12.03 -5.69 -1.73
N LEU A 196 11.40 -6.61 -0.99
CA LEU A 196 10.85 -6.35 0.33
C LEU A 196 11.90 -6.56 1.41
N SER A 197 11.84 -5.80 2.48
CA SER A 197 12.79 -5.90 3.59
C SER A 197 12.13 -5.61 4.93
N PHE A 198 12.57 -6.33 5.97
CA PHE A 198 12.30 -5.92 7.36
C PHE A 198 13.33 -4.87 7.77
N VAL A 199 12.85 -3.78 8.36
CA VAL A 199 13.70 -2.65 8.77
C VAL A 199 13.34 -2.22 10.21
N ASP A 200 14.35 -1.97 11.04
CA ASP A 200 14.19 -1.47 12.42
C ASP A 200 14.89 -0.13 12.67
N GLY A 201 15.31 0.55 11.59
CA GLY A 201 16.06 1.81 11.66
C GLY A 201 17.59 1.65 11.75
N LYS A 202 18.10 0.46 12.05
CA LYS A 202 19.53 0.14 12.09
C LYS A 202 19.90 -1.08 11.26
N THR A 203 18.97 -2.01 11.12
CA THR A 203 19.19 -3.28 10.43
C THR A 203 18.20 -3.41 9.28
N ILE A 204 18.69 -3.91 8.15
CA ILE A 204 17.88 -4.27 6.99
C ILE A 204 18.04 -5.77 6.76
N LYS A 205 16.92 -6.50 6.73
CA LYS A 205 16.87 -7.92 6.37
C LYS A 205 16.05 -8.08 5.10
N ILE A 206 16.75 -8.30 3.98
CA ILE A 206 16.13 -8.46 2.66
C ILE A 206 15.43 -9.81 2.59
N MET A 207 14.21 -9.81 2.08
CA MET A 207 13.43 -11.01 1.74
C MET A 207 13.79 -11.48 0.32
N SER A 208 13.30 -12.66 -0.07
CA SER A 208 13.36 -13.09 -1.47
C SER A 208 12.68 -12.06 -2.35
N SER A 209 13.30 -11.75 -3.48
CA SER A 209 12.69 -10.85 -4.46
C SER A 209 11.42 -11.46 -5.06
N ALA A 210 10.49 -10.60 -5.45
CA ALA A 210 9.21 -10.98 -6.02
C ALA A 210 8.90 -10.11 -7.24
N GLN A 211 7.96 -10.52 -8.05
CA GLN A 211 7.45 -9.73 -9.18
C GLN A 211 5.93 -9.63 -9.08
N ASP A 212 5.41 -8.41 -9.24
CA ASP A 212 3.98 -8.19 -9.33
C ASP A 212 3.41 -8.83 -10.59
N HIS A 213 2.29 -9.51 -10.45
CA HIS A 213 1.53 -10.04 -11.57
C HIS A 213 0.51 -8.99 -12.03
N LYS A 214 0.97 -8.05 -12.86
CA LYS A 214 0.20 -6.83 -13.18
C LYS A 214 -1.09 -7.12 -13.94
N ARG A 215 -1.07 -8.04 -14.89
CA ARG A 215 -2.21 -8.29 -15.79
C ARG A 215 -2.86 -9.63 -15.54
N ALA A 216 -4.18 -9.68 -15.64
CA ALA A 216 -4.96 -10.88 -15.33
C ALA A 216 -4.90 -11.98 -16.39
N LYS A 217 -4.51 -11.66 -17.64
CA LYS A 217 -4.51 -12.58 -18.77
C LYS A 217 -3.12 -12.76 -19.35
N ASP A 218 -2.93 -13.85 -20.07
CA ASP A 218 -1.73 -14.16 -20.84
C ASP A 218 -1.39 -13.04 -21.84
N GLY A 219 -0.09 -12.87 -22.12
CA GLY A 219 0.40 -11.83 -23.04
C GLY A 219 0.29 -10.42 -22.48
N ASP A 220 0.32 -10.27 -21.15
CA ASP A 220 0.23 -8.98 -20.44
C ASP A 220 -1.03 -8.19 -20.80
N GLN A 221 -2.17 -8.87 -20.83
CA GLN A 221 -3.47 -8.31 -21.18
C GLN A 221 -4.46 -8.31 -20.02
N GLY A 222 -5.55 -7.52 -20.17
CA GLY A 222 -6.63 -7.44 -19.20
C GLY A 222 -6.40 -6.41 -18.10
N LEU A 223 -7.20 -6.48 -17.04
CA LEU A 223 -7.15 -5.57 -15.90
C LEU A 223 -5.94 -5.87 -15.00
N ASN A 224 -5.47 -4.85 -14.28
CA ASN A 224 -4.45 -5.04 -13.27
C ASN A 224 -4.97 -5.92 -12.13
N THR A 225 -4.08 -6.76 -11.60
CA THR A 225 -4.33 -7.59 -10.42
C THR A 225 -3.52 -7.10 -9.23
N GLY A 226 -3.87 -7.55 -8.02
CA GLY A 226 -3.03 -7.40 -6.83
C GLY A 226 -2.14 -8.62 -6.56
N ALA A 227 -2.00 -9.52 -7.52
CA ALA A 227 -1.25 -10.75 -7.34
C ALA A 227 0.26 -10.53 -7.47
N VAL A 228 1.03 -11.21 -6.62
CA VAL A 228 2.50 -11.23 -6.63
C VAL A 228 2.97 -12.65 -6.88
N SER A 229 3.97 -12.84 -7.73
CA SER A 229 4.55 -14.14 -8.02
C SER A 229 6.05 -14.19 -7.69
N TYR A 230 6.52 -15.34 -7.23
CA TYR A 230 7.92 -15.62 -6.98
C TYR A 230 8.55 -16.52 -8.07
N THR A 231 7.80 -16.83 -9.10
CA THR A 231 8.26 -17.71 -10.16
C THR A 231 9.11 -16.94 -11.17
N HIS A 232 10.33 -17.42 -11.41
CA HIS A 232 11.21 -16.97 -12.49
C HIS A 232 11.71 -15.52 -12.43
N LEU A 233 12.32 -15.12 -11.32
CA LEU A 233 13.19 -13.94 -11.27
C LEU A 233 14.62 -14.26 -11.71
#